data_1974274df0d8a11224839dcc85fe15c4
#
_entry.id   1974274df0d8a11224839dcc85fe15c4
#
_cell.length_a   1.000
_cell.length_b   1.000
_cell.length_c   1.000
_cell.angle_alpha   90.00
_cell.angle_beta   90.00
_cell.angle_gamma   90.00
#
_symmetry.space_group_name_H-M   'P 1'
#
loop_
_entity.id
_entity.type
_entity.pdbx_description
1 polymer ?
#
loop_
_entity_poly.entity_id
_entity_poly.type
_entity_poly.pdbx_seq_one_letter_code
_entity_poly.pdbx_strand_id
1 'polypeptide(L)'
;GIGISYQMHGLVLIDKDGNNLRKSIIWCDGRAVEIGNKAFEDLGSNKCESHLMNSPGNFTASKLAWVKLNEPKTYAKVNKIMLPGDYLAYKLSGEILTTKNGLSEGMFWDFKEKNVANWLLKYYGLDNSLIPNIVDNFTSQGIVNSIASIETNLPKGIPIMYRAGDQPNNAFSLNVFNVGEIAATGGTSGVLYGITDQLKSKESLRINNFAHVNYSTKNPVIGKLLCINGAGIQYKKIKNLTNSKSYNSMNYKASTIDVGSSGLVILPFGNGVERMFNNKDIGLHTINFDSNIHNNAHLFRATLEGIADRKSTRLNSSHVEISY
;
A
#
# COMPACT_ATOMS: atom_id res chain seq x y z
N GLY A 1 -8.79 -19.13 -15.43
CA GLY A 1 -8.41 -17.72 -15.52
C GLY A 1 -7.15 -17.39 -14.74
N ILE A 2 -6.53 -16.28 -15.07
CA ILE A 2 -5.36 -15.75 -14.37
C ILE A 2 -5.79 -14.52 -13.57
N GLY A 3 -5.41 -14.47 -12.28
CA GLY A 3 -5.45 -13.29 -11.44
C GLY A 3 -4.02 -12.85 -11.14
N ILE A 4 -3.77 -11.54 -11.13
CA ILE A 4 -2.45 -10.96 -10.91
C ILE A 4 -2.47 -10.14 -9.64
N SER A 5 -1.63 -10.53 -8.67
CA SER A 5 -1.29 -9.73 -7.50
C SER A 5 0.10 -9.12 -7.69
N TYR A 6 0.27 -7.85 -7.34
CA TYR A 6 1.52 -7.15 -7.58
C TYR A 6 1.82 -6.13 -6.47
N GLN A 7 3.08 -5.72 -6.36
CA GLN A 7 3.47 -4.63 -5.46
C GLN A 7 2.83 -3.31 -5.89
N MET A 8 2.23 -2.59 -4.95
CA MET A 8 1.55 -1.32 -5.21
C MET A 8 2.52 -0.20 -5.60
N HIS A 9 2.01 0.84 -6.26
CA HIS A 9 2.70 2.13 -6.52
C HIS A 9 3.97 2.06 -7.38
N GLY A 10 4.22 0.93 -8.04
CA GLY A 10 5.33 0.80 -8.97
C GLY A 10 5.10 1.58 -10.26
N LEU A 11 6.18 2.00 -10.93
CA LEU A 11 6.14 2.65 -12.25
C LEU A 11 6.95 1.84 -13.24
N VAL A 12 6.30 1.40 -14.30
CA VAL A 12 6.90 0.80 -15.50
C VAL A 12 6.59 1.71 -16.70
N LEU A 13 7.56 1.91 -17.57
CA LEU A 13 7.44 2.78 -18.76
C LEU A 13 7.74 1.98 -20.01
N ILE A 14 6.84 2.03 -20.99
CA ILE A 14 7.04 1.39 -22.29
C ILE A 14 7.07 2.41 -23.42
N ASP A 15 7.85 2.11 -24.46
CA ASP A 15 7.86 2.85 -25.71
C ASP A 15 6.71 2.41 -26.64
N LYS A 16 6.66 2.98 -27.85
CA LYS A 16 5.64 2.66 -28.85
C LYS A 16 5.73 1.21 -29.38
N ASP A 17 6.87 0.58 -29.23
CA ASP A 17 7.11 -0.81 -29.66
C ASP A 17 6.84 -1.79 -28.48
N GLY A 18 6.45 -1.27 -27.31
CA GLY A 18 6.14 -2.05 -26.11
C GLY A 18 7.35 -2.48 -25.30
N ASN A 19 8.55 -1.94 -25.62
CA ASN A 19 9.76 -2.24 -24.88
C ASN A 19 9.83 -1.43 -23.59
N ASN A 20 10.35 -2.05 -22.54
CA ASN A 20 10.60 -1.36 -21.26
C ASN A 20 11.77 -0.38 -21.42
N LEU A 21 11.53 0.89 -21.13
CA LEU A 21 12.50 1.98 -21.29
C LEU A 21 13.54 2.06 -20.19
N ARG A 22 13.26 1.52 -19.01
CA ARG A 22 14.15 1.58 -17.85
C ARG A 22 13.73 0.57 -16.77
N LYS A 23 14.61 0.31 -15.79
CA LYS A 23 14.23 -0.45 -14.59
C LYS A 23 13.08 0.23 -13.86
N SER A 24 12.10 -0.54 -13.39
CA SER A 24 10.93 -0.04 -12.66
C SER A 24 11.33 0.75 -11.41
N ILE A 25 10.58 1.80 -11.10
CA ILE A 25 10.66 2.46 -9.81
C ILE A 25 9.66 1.75 -8.90
N ILE A 26 10.15 1.04 -7.89
CA ILE A 26 9.33 0.19 -7.02
C ILE A 26 8.72 0.99 -5.86
N TRP A 27 7.84 0.36 -5.08
CA TRP A 27 7.07 1.00 -4.02
C TRP A 27 7.92 1.68 -2.94
N CYS A 28 9.04 1.07 -2.53
CA CYS A 28 9.92 1.58 -1.47
C CYS A 28 10.97 2.60 -1.96
N ASP A 29 11.01 2.90 -3.25
CA ASP A 29 11.94 3.88 -3.80
C ASP A 29 11.41 5.29 -3.52
N GLY A 30 12.10 6.01 -2.65
CA GLY A 30 11.67 7.30 -2.11
C GLY A 30 11.99 8.53 -2.97
N ARG A 31 12.55 8.36 -4.19
CA ARG A 31 13.03 9.48 -5.03
C ARG A 31 11.98 10.53 -5.38
N ALA A 32 10.70 10.18 -5.35
CA ALA A 32 9.59 11.07 -5.71
C ALA A 32 8.87 11.70 -4.51
N VAL A 33 9.31 11.42 -3.28
CA VAL A 33 8.66 11.90 -2.05
C VAL A 33 8.51 13.42 -2.04
N GLU A 34 9.59 14.15 -2.30
CA GLU A 34 9.57 15.61 -2.29
C GLU A 34 8.68 16.20 -3.38
N ILE A 35 8.65 15.58 -4.56
CA ILE A 35 7.75 16.00 -5.67
C ILE A 35 6.29 15.86 -5.25
N GLY A 36 5.94 14.75 -4.59
CA GLY A 36 4.59 14.53 -4.12
C GLY A 36 4.20 15.43 -2.94
N ASN A 37 5.12 15.69 -2.01
CA ASN A 37 4.90 16.61 -0.91
C ASN A 37 4.68 18.04 -1.42
N LYS A 38 5.53 18.50 -2.36
CA LYS A 38 5.35 19.82 -2.99
C LYS A 38 4.00 19.90 -3.72
N ALA A 39 3.59 18.87 -4.42
CA ALA A 39 2.27 18.85 -5.07
C ALA A 39 1.13 18.95 -4.05
N PHE A 40 1.25 18.30 -2.89
CA PHE A 40 0.26 18.39 -1.82
C PHE A 40 0.16 19.80 -1.24
N GLU A 41 1.29 20.47 -1.05
CA GLU A 41 1.36 21.86 -0.58
C GLU A 41 0.77 22.85 -1.61
N ASP A 42 1.22 22.76 -2.87
CA ASP A 42 0.82 23.69 -3.93
C ASP A 42 -0.67 23.56 -4.32
N LEU A 43 -1.19 22.32 -4.33
CA LEU A 43 -2.57 22.03 -4.73
C LEU A 43 -3.57 22.14 -3.56
N GLY A 44 -3.06 22.08 -2.35
CA GLY A 44 -3.82 22.13 -1.10
C GLY A 44 -4.41 20.80 -0.67
N SER A 45 -4.40 20.54 0.64
CA SER A 45 -4.91 19.31 1.25
C SER A 45 -6.36 19.02 0.89
N ASN A 46 -7.24 20.02 0.98
CA ASN A 46 -8.66 19.88 0.67
C ASN A 46 -8.92 19.30 -0.73
N LYS A 47 -8.17 19.75 -1.73
CA LYS A 47 -8.30 19.25 -3.10
C LYS A 47 -7.79 17.82 -3.21
N CYS A 48 -6.59 17.55 -2.69
CA CYS A 48 -6.02 16.21 -2.73
C CYS A 48 -6.90 15.20 -1.98
N GLU A 49 -7.38 15.54 -0.79
CA GLU A 49 -8.22 14.67 0.04
C GLU A 49 -9.60 14.41 -0.56
N SER A 50 -10.21 15.42 -1.20
CA SER A 50 -11.54 15.26 -1.81
C SER A 50 -11.52 14.56 -3.17
N HIS A 51 -10.43 14.63 -3.91
CA HIS A 51 -10.32 14.06 -5.27
C HIS A 51 -9.51 12.76 -5.32
N LEU A 52 -8.36 12.71 -4.63
CA LEU A 52 -7.49 11.52 -4.60
C LEU A 52 -7.66 10.69 -3.33
N MET A 53 -8.28 11.26 -2.29
CA MET A 53 -8.37 10.71 -0.93
C MET A 53 -7.00 10.48 -0.26
N ASN A 54 -5.94 11.01 -0.84
CA ASN A 54 -4.55 10.87 -0.41
C ASN A 54 -3.75 12.13 -0.71
N SER A 55 -2.59 12.27 -0.05
CA SER A 55 -1.51 13.10 -0.55
C SER A 55 -0.90 12.44 -1.80
N PRO A 56 -0.46 13.18 -2.83
CA PRO A 56 0.28 12.61 -3.97
C PRO A 56 1.54 11.84 -3.61
N GLY A 57 2.21 12.19 -2.50
CA GLY A 57 3.29 11.43 -1.86
C GLY A 57 4.26 10.72 -2.79
N ASN A 58 4.68 9.53 -2.43
CA ASN A 58 5.59 8.69 -3.20
C ASN A 58 4.86 7.67 -4.10
N PHE A 59 3.80 8.12 -4.79
CA PHE A 59 3.01 7.26 -5.66
C PHE A 59 3.43 7.35 -7.13
N THR A 60 2.82 6.54 -7.97
CA THR A 60 3.20 6.37 -9.38
C THR A 60 3.18 7.67 -10.17
N ALA A 61 2.20 8.57 -9.94
CA ALA A 61 2.13 9.86 -10.60
C ALA A 61 3.34 10.75 -10.29
N SER A 62 3.73 10.82 -9.01
CA SER A 62 4.91 11.58 -8.58
C SER A 62 6.22 10.96 -9.10
N LYS A 63 6.29 9.61 -9.21
CA LYS A 63 7.41 8.90 -9.82
C LYS A 63 7.54 9.20 -11.30
N LEU A 64 6.42 9.31 -12.02
CA LEU A 64 6.43 9.70 -13.42
C LEU A 64 6.90 11.16 -13.59
N ALA A 65 6.44 12.05 -12.73
CA ALA A 65 6.93 13.43 -12.70
C ALA A 65 8.44 13.51 -12.42
N TRP A 66 8.93 12.65 -11.53
CA TRP A 66 10.37 12.53 -11.28
C TRP A 66 11.14 12.11 -12.54
N VAL A 67 10.65 11.11 -13.28
CA VAL A 67 11.29 10.67 -14.54
C VAL A 67 11.29 11.81 -15.56
N LYS A 68 10.19 12.54 -15.68
CA LYS A 68 10.12 13.70 -16.60
C LYS A 68 11.20 14.75 -16.28
N LEU A 69 11.39 15.06 -15.01
CA LEU A 69 12.35 16.07 -14.55
C LEU A 69 13.80 15.61 -14.65
N ASN A 70 14.09 14.36 -14.28
CA ASN A 70 15.45 13.88 -14.09
C ASN A 70 15.94 13.00 -15.26
N GLU A 71 15.05 12.41 -16.04
CA GLU A 71 15.37 11.55 -17.19
C GLU A 71 14.58 11.99 -18.45
N PRO A 72 14.71 13.27 -18.90
CA PRO A 72 13.87 13.81 -19.99
C PRO A 72 14.04 13.06 -21.31
N LYS A 73 15.22 12.50 -21.57
CA LYS A 73 15.46 11.68 -22.78
C LYS A 73 14.70 10.34 -22.74
N THR A 74 14.55 9.75 -21.56
CA THR A 74 13.73 8.56 -21.35
C THR A 74 12.26 8.92 -21.45
N TYR A 75 11.84 9.99 -20.77
CA TYR A 75 10.46 10.46 -20.77
C TYR A 75 9.94 10.77 -22.19
N ALA A 76 10.76 11.38 -23.03
CA ALA A 76 10.38 11.69 -24.42
C ALA A 76 10.05 10.46 -25.29
N LYS A 77 10.47 9.26 -24.87
CA LYS A 77 10.18 8.00 -25.55
C LYS A 77 8.98 7.26 -24.97
N VAL A 78 8.41 7.72 -23.83
CA VAL A 78 7.31 7.05 -23.16
C VAL A 78 6.07 7.11 -24.03
N ASN A 79 5.54 5.95 -24.38
CA ASN A 79 4.25 5.80 -25.01
C ASN A 79 3.14 5.56 -23.99
N LYS A 80 3.37 4.64 -23.03
CA LYS A 80 2.42 4.34 -21.96
C LYS A 80 3.13 4.11 -20.63
N ILE A 81 2.45 4.49 -19.57
CA ILE A 81 2.80 4.11 -18.21
C ILE A 81 2.06 2.83 -17.84
N MET A 82 2.64 2.05 -16.96
CA MET A 82 2.00 0.84 -16.42
C MET A 82 2.33 0.69 -14.94
N LEU A 83 1.39 0.18 -14.18
CA LEU A 83 1.69 -0.44 -12.90
C LEU A 83 2.33 -1.81 -13.14
N PRO A 84 3.04 -2.40 -12.16
CA PRO A 84 3.67 -3.71 -12.35
C PRO A 84 2.70 -4.80 -12.81
N GLY A 85 1.48 -4.81 -12.27
CA GLY A 85 0.44 -5.76 -12.69
C GLY A 85 -0.08 -5.50 -14.12
N ASP A 86 -0.15 -4.24 -14.54
CA ASP A 86 -0.51 -3.90 -15.91
C ASP A 86 0.55 -4.40 -16.89
N TYR A 87 1.83 -4.20 -16.55
CA TYR A 87 2.94 -4.66 -17.36
C TYR A 87 3.00 -6.19 -17.46
N LEU A 88 2.77 -6.90 -16.35
CA LEU A 88 2.71 -8.36 -16.36
C LEU A 88 1.55 -8.87 -17.24
N ALA A 89 0.37 -8.28 -17.10
CA ALA A 89 -0.78 -8.61 -17.97
C ALA A 89 -0.50 -8.31 -19.44
N TYR A 90 0.14 -7.17 -19.73
CA TYR A 90 0.59 -6.82 -21.09
C TYR A 90 1.56 -7.87 -21.64
N LYS A 91 2.55 -8.30 -20.87
CA LYS A 91 3.50 -9.35 -21.30
C LYS A 91 2.82 -10.68 -21.60
N LEU A 92 1.76 -11.01 -20.86
CA LEU A 92 0.99 -12.24 -21.10
C LEU A 92 0.03 -12.14 -22.29
N SER A 93 -0.57 -10.97 -22.52
CA SER A 93 -1.67 -10.82 -23.50
C SER A 93 -1.32 -10.00 -24.75
N GLY A 94 -0.41 -9.03 -24.61
CA GLY A 94 -0.19 -7.98 -25.60
C GLY A 94 -1.13 -6.78 -25.45
N GLU A 95 -2.11 -6.82 -24.53
CA GLU A 95 -3.10 -5.76 -24.33
C GLU A 95 -2.57 -4.67 -23.39
N ILE A 96 -2.64 -3.40 -23.83
CA ILE A 96 -2.21 -2.23 -23.06
C ILE A 96 -3.40 -1.67 -22.29
N LEU A 97 -3.66 -2.22 -21.13
CA LEU A 97 -4.82 -1.92 -20.28
C LEU A 97 -4.41 -1.59 -18.85
N THR A 98 -5.25 -0.80 -18.17
CA THR A 98 -5.18 -0.56 -16.73
C THR A 98 -6.56 -0.64 -16.09
N THR A 99 -6.65 -0.58 -14.77
CA THR A 99 -7.92 -0.62 -14.03
C THR A 99 -8.10 0.63 -13.19
N LYS A 100 -9.35 0.95 -12.82
CA LYS A 100 -9.65 2.05 -11.88
C LYS A 100 -8.93 1.85 -10.54
N ASN A 101 -8.83 0.60 -10.09
CA ASN A 101 -8.08 0.21 -8.88
C ASN A 101 -6.59 0.59 -9.02
N GLY A 102 -5.96 0.20 -10.10
CA GLY A 102 -4.57 0.54 -10.41
C GLY A 102 -4.37 2.06 -10.54
N LEU A 103 -5.25 2.76 -11.24
CA LEU A 103 -5.17 4.22 -11.34
C LEU A 103 -5.32 4.89 -9.98
N SER A 104 -6.17 4.39 -9.09
CA SER A 104 -6.35 4.97 -7.75
C SER A 104 -5.09 4.82 -6.90
N GLU A 105 -4.46 3.65 -6.89
CA GLU A 105 -3.21 3.43 -6.16
C GLU A 105 -2.03 4.19 -6.74
N GLY A 106 -2.09 4.54 -8.02
CA GLY A 106 -1.11 5.35 -8.71
C GLY A 106 -1.30 6.86 -8.57
N MET A 107 -2.36 7.31 -7.92
CA MET A 107 -2.82 8.71 -7.84
C MET A 107 -3.21 9.31 -9.20
N PHE A 108 -3.72 8.49 -10.10
CA PHE A 108 -4.25 8.91 -11.40
C PHE A 108 -5.79 8.92 -11.46
N TRP A 109 -6.49 8.42 -10.44
CA TRP A 109 -7.95 8.37 -10.39
C TRP A 109 -8.52 9.49 -9.53
N ASP A 110 -9.45 10.25 -10.08
CA ASP A 110 -10.23 11.25 -9.38
C ASP A 110 -11.56 10.65 -8.95
N PHE A 111 -11.73 10.41 -7.65
CA PHE A 111 -12.94 9.80 -7.10
C PHE A 111 -14.17 10.70 -7.20
N LYS A 112 -13.98 12.02 -7.15
CA LYS A 112 -15.06 13.01 -7.23
C LYS A 112 -15.57 13.16 -8.65
N GLU A 113 -14.64 13.33 -9.60
CA GLU A 113 -14.96 13.46 -11.03
C GLU A 113 -15.19 12.10 -11.71
N LYS A 114 -14.91 11.00 -11.03
CA LYS A 114 -15.03 9.61 -11.52
C LYS A 114 -14.29 9.39 -12.85
N ASN A 115 -13.12 9.97 -12.97
CA ASN A 115 -12.29 9.97 -14.18
C ASN A 115 -10.80 10.05 -13.82
N VAL A 116 -9.95 10.06 -14.86
CA VAL A 116 -8.51 10.36 -14.68
C VAL A 116 -8.34 11.72 -14.04
N ALA A 117 -7.43 11.84 -13.07
CA ALA A 117 -7.11 13.07 -12.35
C ALA A 117 -6.32 14.05 -13.25
N ASN A 118 -6.96 14.55 -14.30
CA ASN A 118 -6.35 15.42 -15.31
C ASN A 118 -5.75 16.70 -14.73
N TRP A 119 -6.29 17.19 -13.62
CA TRP A 119 -5.76 18.36 -12.92
C TRP A 119 -4.39 18.07 -12.29
N LEU A 120 -4.16 16.85 -11.77
CA LEU A 120 -2.85 16.44 -11.24
C LEU A 120 -1.86 16.19 -12.39
N LEU A 121 -2.30 15.56 -13.47
CA LEU A 121 -1.49 15.41 -14.69
C LEU A 121 -1.05 16.77 -15.20
N LYS A 122 -1.96 17.74 -15.29
CA LYS A 122 -1.66 19.12 -15.71
C LYS A 122 -0.66 19.79 -14.77
N TYR A 123 -0.81 19.63 -13.46
CA TYR A 123 0.14 20.17 -12.48
C TYR A 123 1.56 19.64 -12.72
N TYR A 124 1.71 18.35 -12.94
CA TYR A 124 3.00 17.75 -13.27
C TYR A 124 3.42 17.94 -14.73
N GLY A 125 2.57 18.56 -15.56
CA GLY A 125 2.80 18.71 -17.00
C GLY A 125 2.86 17.38 -17.73
N LEU A 126 2.11 16.38 -17.29
CA LEU A 126 2.01 15.03 -17.86
C LEU A 126 0.87 14.97 -18.88
N ASP A 127 1.05 14.19 -19.95
CA ASP A 127 0.02 14.00 -20.97
C ASP A 127 -0.93 12.85 -20.58
N ASN A 128 -2.24 13.07 -20.72
CA ASN A 128 -3.25 12.06 -20.46
C ASN A 128 -3.16 10.86 -21.42
N SER A 129 -2.61 11.06 -22.62
CA SER A 129 -2.39 9.98 -23.58
C SER A 129 -1.45 8.88 -23.07
N LEU A 130 -0.65 9.17 -22.03
CA LEU A 130 0.22 8.18 -21.37
C LEU A 130 -0.55 7.13 -20.59
N ILE A 131 -1.81 7.40 -20.23
CA ILE A 131 -2.65 6.46 -19.47
C ILE A 131 -3.15 5.37 -20.43
N PRO A 132 -3.03 4.06 -20.07
CA PRO A 132 -3.62 2.98 -20.85
C PRO A 132 -5.15 3.03 -20.87
N ASN A 133 -5.77 2.25 -21.76
CA ASN A 133 -7.23 2.10 -21.76
C ASN A 133 -7.70 1.47 -20.44
N ILE A 134 -8.78 2.01 -19.90
CA ILE A 134 -9.31 1.61 -18.58
C ILE A 134 -10.34 0.51 -18.77
N VAL A 135 -10.17 -0.57 -18.00
CA VAL A 135 -11.15 -1.67 -17.91
C VAL A 135 -11.57 -1.88 -16.47
N ASP A 136 -12.71 -2.52 -16.26
CA ASP A 136 -13.14 -2.90 -14.92
C ASP A 136 -12.39 -4.15 -14.44
N ASN A 137 -12.20 -4.25 -13.14
CA ASN A 137 -11.71 -5.47 -12.53
C ASN A 137 -12.78 -6.58 -12.65
N PHE A 138 -12.39 -7.84 -12.54
CA PHE A 138 -13.27 -9.02 -12.73
C PHE A 138 -13.92 -9.11 -14.12
N THR A 139 -13.28 -8.51 -15.14
CA THR A 139 -13.66 -8.66 -16.55
C THR A 139 -12.50 -9.25 -17.33
N SER A 140 -12.75 -9.72 -18.57
CA SER A 140 -11.65 -10.17 -19.41
C SER A 140 -10.73 -8.97 -19.76
N GLN A 141 -9.47 -9.09 -19.38
CA GLN A 141 -8.43 -8.08 -19.55
C GLN A 141 -7.36 -8.53 -20.55
N GLY A 142 -7.73 -9.42 -21.44
CA GLY A 142 -6.87 -10.07 -22.41
C GLY A 142 -6.77 -11.58 -22.16
N ILE A 143 -6.12 -12.26 -23.07
CA ILE A 143 -5.87 -13.71 -23.01
C ILE A 143 -4.39 -13.99 -23.22
N VAL A 144 -3.88 -15.08 -22.67
CA VAL A 144 -2.50 -15.53 -22.92
C VAL A 144 -2.28 -15.73 -24.42
N ASN A 145 -1.38 -14.94 -24.99
CA ASN A 145 -1.04 -15.00 -26.40
C ASN A 145 -0.03 -16.12 -26.71
N SER A 146 0.27 -16.34 -28.00
CA SER A 146 1.16 -17.43 -28.43
C SER A 146 2.59 -17.25 -27.92
N ILE A 147 3.10 -16.02 -27.86
CA ILE A 147 4.48 -15.74 -27.39
C ILE A 147 4.58 -16.05 -25.90
N ALA A 148 3.69 -15.51 -25.10
CA ALA A 148 3.65 -15.76 -23.66
C ALA A 148 3.44 -17.24 -23.34
N SER A 149 2.62 -17.94 -24.13
CA SER A 149 2.41 -19.40 -23.98
C SER A 149 3.72 -20.18 -24.16
N ILE A 150 4.54 -19.81 -25.14
CA ILE A 150 5.84 -20.47 -25.37
C ILE A 150 6.83 -20.13 -24.24
N GLU A 151 6.90 -18.87 -23.84
CA GLU A 151 7.85 -18.40 -22.82
C GLU A 151 7.55 -18.93 -21.41
N THR A 152 6.26 -19.16 -21.08
CA THR A 152 5.82 -19.48 -19.72
C THR A 152 5.29 -20.90 -19.54
N ASN A 153 5.08 -21.64 -20.62
CA ASN A 153 4.35 -22.92 -20.67
C ASN A 153 2.88 -22.81 -20.20
N LEU A 154 2.31 -21.62 -20.09
CA LEU A 154 0.88 -21.46 -19.86
C LEU A 154 0.11 -21.78 -21.14
N PRO A 155 -1.03 -22.49 -21.05
CA PRO A 155 -1.87 -22.71 -22.22
C PRO A 155 -2.32 -21.38 -22.87
N LYS A 156 -2.22 -21.30 -24.19
CA LYS A 156 -2.75 -20.17 -24.96
C LYS A 156 -4.26 -20.04 -24.76
N GLY A 157 -4.76 -18.81 -24.71
CA GLY A 157 -6.19 -18.53 -24.60
C GLY A 157 -6.73 -18.44 -23.17
N ILE A 158 -5.91 -18.70 -22.15
CA ILE A 158 -6.34 -18.48 -20.76
C ILE A 158 -6.65 -16.99 -20.54
N PRO A 159 -7.87 -16.63 -20.07
CA PRO A 159 -8.22 -15.24 -19.82
C PRO A 159 -7.54 -14.69 -18.58
N ILE A 160 -7.10 -13.43 -18.66
CA ILE A 160 -6.68 -12.63 -17.53
C ILE A 160 -7.92 -11.87 -17.02
N MET A 161 -8.39 -12.19 -15.81
CA MET A 161 -9.69 -11.75 -15.30
C MET A 161 -9.59 -10.74 -14.16
N TYR A 162 -8.38 -10.56 -13.60
CA TYR A 162 -8.21 -9.84 -12.37
C TYR A 162 -6.77 -9.34 -12.21
N ARG A 163 -6.63 -8.11 -11.70
CA ARG A 163 -5.36 -7.60 -11.17
C ARG A 163 -5.61 -6.61 -10.04
N ALA A 164 -4.82 -6.71 -8.99
CA ALA A 164 -4.83 -5.74 -7.89
C ALA A 164 -3.47 -5.67 -7.21
N GLY A 165 -3.21 -4.54 -6.56
CA GLY A 165 -2.11 -4.40 -5.63
C GLY A 165 -2.20 -5.44 -4.50
N ASP A 166 -1.06 -5.76 -3.88
CA ASP A 166 -0.95 -6.84 -2.89
C ASP A 166 -1.86 -6.63 -1.67
N GLN A 167 -2.06 -5.38 -1.21
CA GLN A 167 -2.87 -5.13 -0.03
C GLN A 167 -4.38 -5.31 -0.27
N PRO A 168 -5.00 -4.71 -1.30
CA PRO A 168 -6.38 -5.06 -1.64
C PRO A 168 -6.56 -6.53 -2.03
N ASN A 169 -5.55 -7.17 -2.63
CA ASN A 169 -5.58 -8.60 -2.92
C ASN A 169 -5.56 -9.46 -1.64
N ASN A 170 -4.78 -9.09 -0.62
CA ASN A 170 -4.80 -9.74 0.68
C ASN A 170 -6.20 -9.67 1.34
N ALA A 171 -6.86 -8.51 1.30
CA ALA A 171 -8.23 -8.39 1.78
C ALA A 171 -9.20 -9.28 0.98
N PHE A 172 -9.06 -9.32 -0.34
CA PHE A 172 -9.82 -10.21 -1.21
C PHE A 172 -9.62 -11.69 -0.83
N SER A 173 -8.39 -12.12 -0.57
CA SER A 173 -8.10 -13.51 -0.17
C SER A 173 -8.73 -13.91 1.17
N LEU A 174 -9.02 -12.94 2.02
CA LEU A 174 -9.71 -13.11 3.30
C LEU A 174 -11.24 -12.93 3.18
N ASN A 175 -11.77 -12.82 1.97
CA ASN A 175 -13.19 -12.59 1.68
C ASN A 175 -13.73 -11.27 2.27
N VAL A 176 -12.90 -10.23 2.32
CA VAL A 176 -13.27 -8.90 2.82
C VAL A 176 -13.69 -8.03 1.65
N PHE A 177 -15.00 -7.78 1.52
CA PHE A 177 -15.62 -7.05 0.39
C PHE A 177 -16.59 -5.97 0.81
N ASN A 178 -17.19 -6.10 1.99
CA ASN A 178 -18.31 -5.27 2.39
C ASN A 178 -17.85 -4.13 3.30
N VAL A 179 -18.61 -3.04 3.27
CA VAL A 179 -18.40 -1.90 4.16
C VAL A 179 -18.42 -2.34 5.63
N GLY A 180 -17.43 -1.92 6.40
CA GLY A 180 -17.24 -2.28 7.80
C GLY A 180 -16.37 -3.52 8.03
N GLU A 181 -16.08 -4.32 6.99
CA GLU A 181 -15.16 -5.46 7.12
C GLU A 181 -13.70 -5.00 7.16
N ILE A 182 -12.87 -5.75 7.88
CA ILE A 182 -11.45 -5.45 8.09
C ILE A 182 -10.61 -6.70 7.88
N ALA A 183 -9.57 -6.59 7.06
CA ALA A 183 -8.48 -7.53 6.96
C ALA A 183 -7.30 -7.04 7.81
N ALA A 184 -6.77 -7.91 8.67
CA ALA A 184 -5.58 -7.62 9.47
C ALA A 184 -4.48 -8.63 9.16
N THR A 185 -3.30 -8.13 8.79
CA THR A 185 -2.12 -8.97 8.60
C THR A 185 -1.05 -8.62 9.64
N GLY A 186 -0.43 -9.65 10.20
CA GLY A 186 0.64 -9.53 11.19
C GLY A 186 1.88 -10.27 10.72
N GLY A 187 2.86 -9.53 10.23
CA GLY A 187 4.15 -10.05 9.82
C GLY A 187 5.28 -9.22 10.45
N THR A 188 6.33 -8.96 9.69
CA THR A 188 7.42 -8.01 10.05
C THR A 188 6.84 -6.66 10.44
N SER A 189 5.90 -6.16 9.63
CA SER A 189 5.02 -5.02 9.92
C SER A 189 3.59 -5.52 10.13
N GLY A 190 2.73 -4.69 10.69
CA GLY A 190 1.29 -4.92 10.72
C GLY A 190 0.60 -4.10 9.64
N VAL A 191 -0.46 -4.65 9.06
CA VAL A 191 -1.33 -3.90 8.15
C VAL A 191 -2.77 -4.12 8.58
N LEU A 192 -3.52 -3.02 8.62
CA LEU A 192 -4.98 -3.03 8.73
C LEU A 192 -5.55 -2.48 7.43
N TYR A 193 -6.49 -3.21 6.85
CA TYR A 193 -7.17 -2.83 5.62
C TYR A 193 -8.67 -2.91 5.83
N GLY A 194 -9.30 -1.77 6.02
CA GLY A 194 -10.75 -1.66 6.28
C GLY A 194 -11.50 -1.19 5.04
N ILE A 195 -12.74 -1.64 4.88
CA ILE A 195 -13.60 -1.29 3.75
C ILE A 195 -14.61 -0.22 4.16
N THR A 196 -14.76 0.81 3.31
CA THR A 196 -15.73 1.90 3.48
C THR A 196 -16.32 2.32 2.13
N ASP A 197 -17.46 2.98 2.16
CA ASP A 197 -18.07 3.70 1.03
C ASP A 197 -17.84 5.22 1.10
N GLN A 198 -17.17 5.69 2.14
CA GLN A 198 -16.91 7.11 2.37
C GLN A 198 -15.83 7.63 1.42
N LEU A 199 -16.21 8.57 0.54
CA LEU A 199 -15.30 9.26 -0.40
C LEU A 199 -14.65 10.51 0.23
N LYS A 200 -14.32 10.43 1.52
CA LYS A 200 -13.62 11.48 2.25
C LYS A 200 -12.51 10.87 3.10
N SER A 201 -11.36 11.52 3.13
CA SER A 201 -10.30 11.22 4.07
C SER A 201 -9.94 12.49 4.84
N LYS A 202 -9.90 12.38 6.17
CA LYS A 202 -9.37 13.43 7.06
C LYS A 202 -7.92 13.12 7.49
N GLU A 203 -7.43 11.94 7.11
CA GLU A 203 -6.18 11.36 7.60
C GLU A 203 -5.26 10.92 6.45
N SER A 204 -5.29 11.70 5.35
CA SER A 204 -4.57 11.39 4.10
C SER A 204 -3.05 11.21 4.26
N LEU A 205 -2.47 11.75 5.33
CA LEU A 205 -1.05 11.58 5.66
C LEU A 205 -0.77 10.29 6.44
N ARG A 206 -1.76 9.74 7.16
CA ARG A 206 -1.60 8.55 8.01
C ARG A 206 -2.19 7.30 7.38
N ILE A 207 -3.34 7.44 6.69
CA ILE A 207 -4.10 6.34 6.09
C ILE A 207 -4.12 6.53 4.58
N ASN A 208 -3.76 5.49 3.84
CA ASN A 208 -3.92 5.49 2.39
C ASN A 208 -5.30 4.95 2.02
N ASN A 209 -5.90 5.55 1.01
CA ASN A 209 -7.25 5.20 0.54
C ASN A 209 -7.18 4.84 -0.94
N PHE A 210 -7.68 3.67 -1.30
CA PHE A 210 -7.62 3.17 -2.68
C PHE A 210 -8.97 2.58 -3.08
N ALA A 211 -9.26 2.57 -4.36
CA ALA A 211 -10.36 1.79 -4.88
C ALA A 211 -10.15 0.31 -4.51
N HIS A 212 -11.09 -0.29 -3.80
CA HIS A 212 -11.03 -1.71 -3.47
C HIS A 212 -11.27 -2.57 -4.72
N VAL A 213 -10.96 -3.86 -4.66
CA VAL A 213 -11.00 -4.77 -5.82
C VAL A 213 -12.35 -4.80 -6.54
N ASN A 214 -13.45 -4.59 -5.82
CA ASN A 214 -14.83 -4.52 -6.33
C ASN A 214 -15.36 -3.09 -6.50
N TYR A 215 -14.47 -2.09 -6.53
CA TYR A 215 -14.87 -0.70 -6.77
C TYR A 215 -15.52 -0.53 -8.14
N SER A 216 -16.62 0.23 -8.16
CA SER A 216 -17.19 0.78 -9.38
C SER A 216 -17.64 2.23 -9.15
N THR A 217 -17.84 2.98 -10.22
CA THR A 217 -18.32 4.38 -10.13
C THR A 217 -19.76 4.48 -9.61
N LYS A 218 -20.55 3.39 -9.71
CA LYS A 218 -21.92 3.28 -9.18
C LYS A 218 -21.94 2.82 -7.73
N ASN A 219 -21.00 1.97 -7.35
CA ASN A 219 -20.84 1.47 -6.00
C ASN A 219 -19.38 1.69 -5.56
N PRO A 220 -19.07 2.87 -5.00
CA PRO A 220 -17.72 3.20 -4.58
C PRO A 220 -17.35 2.43 -3.32
N VAL A 221 -16.51 1.43 -3.46
CA VAL A 221 -15.94 0.65 -2.36
C VAL A 221 -14.47 1.00 -2.23
N ILE A 222 -14.11 1.56 -1.08
CA ILE A 222 -12.77 2.08 -0.78
C ILE A 222 -12.10 1.23 0.27
N GLY A 223 -10.86 0.85 0.02
CA GLY A 223 -9.99 0.24 1.01
C GLY A 223 -9.16 1.30 1.72
N LYS A 224 -9.26 1.36 3.04
CA LYS A 224 -8.42 2.19 3.93
C LYS A 224 -7.26 1.35 4.43
N LEU A 225 -6.06 1.72 4.02
CA LEU A 225 -4.82 1.01 4.34
C LEU A 225 -4.03 1.75 5.42
N LEU A 226 -3.83 1.07 6.54
CA LEU A 226 -2.98 1.54 7.63
C LEU A 226 -1.80 0.60 7.82
N CYS A 227 -0.59 1.11 7.61
CA CYS A 227 0.65 0.39 7.91
C CYS A 227 1.11 0.68 9.32
N ILE A 228 1.53 -0.37 10.02
CA ILE A 228 2.08 -0.33 11.38
C ILE A 228 3.50 -0.87 11.29
N ASN A 229 4.49 0.03 11.33
CA ASN A 229 5.88 -0.37 11.42
C ASN A 229 6.16 -0.91 12.84
N GLY A 230 7.05 -1.88 13.00
CA GLY A 230 7.41 -2.36 14.32
C GLY A 230 6.42 -3.36 14.95
N ALA A 231 5.90 -4.29 14.16
CA ALA A 231 5.15 -5.45 14.68
C ALA A 231 6.09 -6.63 14.97
N GLY A 232 6.09 -7.68 14.15
CA GLY A 232 6.93 -8.87 14.35
C GLY A 232 8.43 -8.57 14.37
N ILE A 233 8.88 -7.52 13.68
CA ILE A 233 10.27 -7.08 13.70
C ILE A 233 10.71 -6.65 15.11
N GLN A 234 9.83 -6.03 15.89
CA GLN A 234 10.15 -5.62 17.25
C GLN A 234 10.28 -6.85 18.17
N TYR A 235 9.39 -7.81 18.01
CA TYR A 235 9.48 -9.05 18.77
C TYR A 235 10.75 -9.83 18.42
N LYS A 236 11.17 -9.80 17.15
CA LYS A 236 12.46 -10.34 16.71
C LYS A 236 13.64 -9.60 17.32
N LYS A 237 13.60 -8.27 17.42
CA LYS A 237 14.63 -7.47 18.10
C LYS A 237 14.77 -7.85 19.56
N ILE A 238 13.67 -7.98 20.27
CA ILE A 238 13.67 -8.42 21.69
C ILE A 238 14.22 -9.85 21.81
N LYS A 239 13.84 -10.77 20.89
CA LYS A 239 14.42 -12.12 20.82
C LYS A 239 15.95 -12.07 20.78
N ASN A 240 16.50 -11.23 19.91
CA ASN A 240 17.96 -11.10 19.73
C ASN A 240 18.63 -10.46 20.96
N LEU A 241 18.05 -9.39 21.51
CA LEU A 241 18.58 -8.72 22.69
C LEU A 241 18.62 -9.62 23.92
N THR A 242 17.65 -10.52 24.06
CA THR A 242 17.56 -11.46 25.20
C THR A 242 18.22 -12.80 24.91
N ASN A 243 18.87 -12.99 23.75
CA ASN A 243 19.44 -14.26 23.29
C ASN A 243 18.46 -15.46 23.41
N SER A 244 17.16 -15.20 23.15
CA SER A 244 16.13 -16.23 23.29
C SER A 244 16.20 -17.24 22.16
N LYS A 245 16.12 -18.55 22.48
CA LYS A 245 16.28 -19.64 21.52
C LYS A 245 15.14 -19.71 20.51
N SER A 246 13.90 -19.50 20.93
CA SER A 246 12.72 -19.64 20.07
C SER A 246 11.57 -18.71 20.50
N TYR A 247 10.69 -18.40 19.56
CA TYR A 247 9.45 -17.66 19.85
C TYR A 247 8.50 -18.45 20.77
N ASN A 248 8.46 -19.77 20.65
CA ASN A 248 7.66 -20.61 21.54
C ASN A 248 8.08 -20.45 23.01
N SER A 249 9.38 -20.46 23.28
CA SER A 249 9.91 -20.19 24.64
C SER A 249 9.57 -18.78 25.13
N MET A 250 9.67 -17.78 24.23
CA MET A 250 9.30 -16.39 24.59
C MET A 250 7.80 -16.28 24.91
N ASN A 251 6.95 -16.86 24.03
CA ASN A 251 5.49 -16.83 24.22
C ASN A 251 5.07 -17.55 25.50
N TYR A 252 5.68 -18.73 25.81
CA TYR A 252 5.43 -19.43 27.06
C TYR A 252 5.81 -18.55 28.25
N LYS A 253 7.00 -17.94 28.26
CA LYS A 253 7.41 -17.05 29.34
C LYS A 253 6.50 -15.82 29.45
N ALA A 254 6.11 -15.21 28.33
CA ALA A 254 5.19 -14.09 28.33
C ALA A 254 3.82 -14.46 28.93
N SER A 255 3.33 -15.69 28.70
CA SER A 255 2.05 -16.15 29.23
C SER A 255 2.05 -16.37 30.76
N THR A 256 3.23 -16.42 31.39
CA THR A 256 3.35 -16.52 32.86
C THR A 256 3.29 -15.15 33.55
N ILE A 257 3.25 -14.07 32.81
CA ILE A 257 3.17 -12.70 33.32
C ILE A 257 1.76 -12.17 33.08
N ASP A 258 1.18 -11.56 34.12
CA ASP A 258 -0.14 -10.96 34.06
C ASP A 258 -0.22 -9.81 33.05
N VAL A 259 -1.43 -9.51 32.61
CA VAL A 259 -1.72 -8.37 31.72
C VAL A 259 -1.25 -7.08 32.39
N GLY A 260 -0.58 -6.22 31.62
CA GLY A 260 0.01 -4.98 32.09
C GLY A 260 1.48 -5.11 32.51
N SER A 261 2.07 -6.33 32.42
CA SER A 261 3.52 -6.57 32.59
C SER A 261 4.12 -5.92 33.84
N SER A 262 3.37 -5.90 34.96
CA SER A 262 3.75 -5.22 36.23
C SER A 262 4.09 -3.73 36.00
N GLY A 263 3.43 -3.05 35.07
CA GLY A 263 3.64 -1.64 34.76
C GLY A 263 4.71 -1.34 33.68
N LEU A 264 5.42 -2.36 33.22
CA LEU A 264 6.36 -2.19 32.10
C LEU A 264 5.62 -1.98 30.79
N VAL A 265 5.93 -0.90 30.09
CA VAL A 265 5.37 -0.60 28.75
C VAL A 265 6.47 -0.55 27.71
N ILE A 266 6.24 -1.22 26.59
CA ILE A 266 7.11 -1.13 25.41
C ILE A 266 6.32 -0.54 24.26
N LEU A 267 6.77 0.63 23.77
CA LEU A 267 6.24 1.27 22.57
C LEU A 267 7.02 0.77 21.36
N PRO A 268 6.40 -0.01 20.47
CA PRO A 268 7.09 -0.73 19.41
C PRO A 268 7.39 0.14 18.18
N PHE A 269 8.11 1.25 18.37
CA PHE A 269 8.63 2.10 17.31
C PHE A 269 10.07 1.65 16.92
N GLY A 270 10.75 2.41 16.04
CA GLY A 270 12.14 2.14 15.68
C GLY A 270 12.31 1.11 14.55
N ASN A 271 11.34 1.06 13.63
CA ASN A 271 11.45 0.34 12.38
C ASN A 271 11.15 1.26 11.19
N GLY A 272 11.94 2.32 11.07
CA GLY A 272 11.75 3.40 10.10
C GLY A 272 10.80 4.49 10.58
N VAL A 273 10.45 5.38 9.67
CA VAL A 273 9.60 6.53 9.96
C VAL A 273 8.17 6.13 10.31
N GLU A 274 7.61 6.84 11.27
CA GLU A 274 6.25 6.61 11.74
C GLU A 274 5.29 7.65 11.17
N ARG A 275 4.38 7.22 10.34
CA ARG A 275 3.35 8.09 9.74
C ARG A 275 2.51 8.83 10.79
N MET A 276 2.20 8.16 11.87
CA MET A 276 1.43 8.73 12.99
C MET A 276 2.13 9.95 13.63
N PHE A 277 3.43 10.09 13.46
CA PHE A 277 4.24 11.21 13.94
C PHE A 277 4.81 12.05 12.80
N ASN A 278 4.02 12.25 11.73
CA ASN A 278 4.42 13.03 10.57
C ASN A 278 5.73 12.56 9.94
N ASN A 279 5.87 11.24 9.77
CA ASN A 279 7.05 10.58 9.22
C ASN A 279 8.35 10.82 10.01
N LYS A 280 8.26 11.05 11.32
CA LYS A 280 9.44 11.12 12.18
C LYS A 280 10.01 9.73 12.43
N ASP A 281 11.34 9.64 12.44
CA ASP A 281 12.04 8.44 12.93
C ASP A 281 12.03 8.47 14.47
N ILE A 282 11.34 7.50 15.06
CA ILE A 282 11.16 7.38 16.51
C ILE A 282 11.64 5.99 16.90
N GLY A 283 12.59 5.94 17.85
CA GLY A 283 13.14 4.69 18.37
C GLY A 283 12.17 3.86 19.21
N LEU A 284 12.57 2.67 19.57
CA LEU A 284 11.91 1.85 20.57
C LEU A 284 11.96 2.56 21.93
N HIS A 285 10.83 2.68 22.62
CA HIS A 285 10.76 3.23 23.96
C HIS A 285 10.34 2.16 24.96
N THR A 286 11.06 2.10 26.07
CA THR A 286 10.75 1.27 27.22
C THR A 286 10.45 2.21 28.40
N ILE A 287 9.27 2.07 29.00
CA ILE A 287 8.78 2.96 30.04
C ILE A 287 8.59 2.13 31.32
N ASN A 288 8.94 2.68 32.47
CA ASN A 288 8.85 2.07 33.79
C ASN A 288 9.62 0.75 33.93
N PHE A 289 10.75 0.60 33.26
CA PHE A 289 11.60 -0.56 33.46
C PHE A 289 12.31 -0.46 34.85
N ASP A 290 12.05 -1.45 35.69
CA ASP A 290 12.73 -1.64 37.00
C ASP A 290 13.41 -3.01 37.00
N SER A 291 14.73 -3.02 37.09
CA SER A 291 15.55 -4.24 37.07
C SER A 291 15.32 -5.17 38.29
N ASN A 292 14.74 -4.67 39.37
CA ASN A 292 14.41 -5.47 40.56
C ASN A 292 13.11 -6.26 40.39
N ILE A 293 12.22 -5.83 39.48
CA ILE A 293 10.90 -6.41 39.26
C ILE A 293 10.85 -7.13 37.93
N HIS A 294 11.35 -6.47 36.88
CA HIS A 294 11.17 -6.90 35.50
C HIS A 294 12.32 -7.79 35.02
N ASN A 295 11.96 -8.91 34.46
CA ASN A 295 12.87 -9.85 33.78
C ASN A 295 12.48 -10.06 32.33
N ASN A 296 13.15 -10.97 31.61
CA ASN A 296 12.89 -11.24 30.21
C ASN A 296 11.43 -11.62 29.91
N ALA A 297 10.73 -12.29 30.83
CA ALA A 297 9.32 -12.64 30.64
C ALA A 297 8.43 -11.40 30.55
N HIS A 298 8.69 -10.40 31.42
CA HIS A 298 8.01 -9.10 31.37
C HIS A 298 8.31 -8.35 30.09
N LEU A 299 9.57 -8.35 29.59
CA LEU A 299 9.92 -7.76 28.30
C LEU A 299 9.15 -8.40 27.14
N PHE A 300 9.00 -9.72 27.15
CA PHE A 300 8.23 -10.43 26.12
C PHE A 300 6.76 -10.05 26.19
N ARG A 301 6.18 -10.04 27.39
CA ARG A 301 4.78 -9.68 27.61
C ARG A 301 4.50 -8.24 27.18
N ALA A 302 5.26 -7.28 27.71
CA ALA A 302 5.12 -5.86 27.38
C ALA A 302 5.29 -5.58 25.87
N THR A 303 6.20 -6.31 25.18
CA THR A 303 6.35 -6.17 23.73
C THR A 303 5.10 -6.63 22.99
N LEU A 304 4.53 -7.78 23.36
CA LEU A 304 3.30 -8.29 22.73
C LEU A 304 2.12 -7.36 23.01
N GLU A 305 2.01 -6.84 24.21
CA GLU A 305 0.97 -5.86 24.60
C GLU A 305 1.10 -4.56 23.82
N GLY A 306 2.32 -4.00 23.70
CA GLY A 306 2.55 -2.81 22.91
C GLY A 306 2.22 -2.98 21.43
N ILE A 307 2.50 -4.16 20.85
CA ILE A 307 2.11 -4.48 19.48
C ILE A 307 0.58 -4.62 19.36
N ALA A 308 -0.07 -5.26 20.33
CA ALA A 308 -1.52 -5.47 20.35
C ALA A 308 -2.26 -4.15 20.53
N ASP A 309 -1.86 -3.33 21.52
CA ASP A 309 -2.43 -2.01 21.78
C ASP A 309 -2.35 -1.12 20.55
N ARG A 310 -1.20 -1.07 19.93
CA ARG A 310 -0.99 -0.29 18.71
C ARG A 310 -1.92 -0.69 17.58
N LYS A 311 -2.26 -1.97 17.44
CA LYS A 311 -3.24 -2.45 16.47
C LYS A 311 -4.67 -2.11 16.91
N SER A 312 -5.01 -2.32 18.19
CA SER A 312 -6.33 -2.08 18.74
C SER A 312 -6.71 -0.60 18.74
N THR A 313 -5.84 0.28 19.25
CA THR A 313 -6.06 1.73 19.28
C THR A 313 -6.32 2.30 17.87
N ARG A 314 -5.66 1.75 16.85
CA ARG A 314 -5.85 2.17 15.47
C ARG A 314 -7.10 1.59 14.83
N LEU A 315 -7.53 0.39 15.21
CA LEU A 315 -8.82 -0.16 14.83
C LEU A 315 -9.94 0.76 15.35
N ASN A 316 -9.87 1.18 16.61
CA ASN A 316 -10.88 2.08 17.19
C ASN A 316 -10.89 3.46 16.53
N SER A 317 -9.73 4.03 16.18
CA SER A 317 -9.67 5.30 15.44
C SER A 317 -10.16 5.18 14.00
N SER A 318 -10.02 4.02 13.36
CA SER A 318 -10.61 3.75 12.04
C SER A 318 -12.11 3.45 12.12
N HIS A 319 -12.60 2.89 13.21
CA HIS A 319 -14.04 2.69 13.44
C HIS A 319 -14.80 4.01 13.61
N VAL A 320 -14.21 5.03 14.20
CA VAL A 320 -14.84 6.37 14.29
C VAL A 320 -15.04 7.02 12.91
N GLU A 321 -14.29 6.59 11.89
CA GLU A 321 -14.51 7.03 10.49
C GLU A 321 -15.34 6.04 9.65
N ILE A 322 -15.51 4.80 10.11
CA ILE A 322 -16.27 3.75 9.40
C ILE A 322 -17.72 3.68 9.91
N SER A 323 -17.96 4.05 11.16
CA SER A 323 -19.31 4.08 11.75
C SER A 323 -19.82 5.51 11.83
N TYR A 324 -20.83 5.80 11.05
CA TYR A 324 -21.75 6.96 11.04
C TYR A 324 -21.68 7.81 9.77
#